data_21e117e5443e2a6de102d73840fd6942
#
_entry.id   21e117e5443e2a6de102d73840fd6942
#
_cell.length_a   1.000
_cell.length_b   1.000
_cell.length_c   1.000
_cell.angle_alpha   90.00
_cell.angle_beta   90.00
_cell.angle_gamma   90.00
#
_symmetry.space_group_name_H-M   'P 1'
#
loop_
_entity.id
_entity.type
_entity.pdbx_description
1 polymer ?
#
loop_
_entity_poly.entity_id
_entity_poly.type
_entity_poly.pdbx_seq_one_letter_code
_entity_poly.pdbx_strand_id
1 'polypeptide(L)'
;MEKKLMQFKKKDIFLREQEEEEENTQSENNESKSSSGFKDMVSILLHSQTQVHIFHLQTKSYSEHKALQGYYEGIDVLVDGLIESYQGKYDVITQYNSVKNEDYKSNEQVIKYFKALDTMIEKNRKSVKESFIQNQIDTVQELINSTVYKLRFLK
;
A
#
# COMPACT_ATOMS: atom_id res chain seq x y z
N MET A 1 -3.31 60.76 1.96
CA MET A 1 -3.74 59.57 2.73
C MET A 1 -4.13 58.38 1.88
N GLU A 2 -4.89 58.55 0.80
CA GLU A 2 -5.37 57.46 -0.05
C GLU A 2 -4.30 56.58 -0.71
N LYS A 3 -3.18 57.15 -1.18
CA LYS A 3 -2.09 56.38 -1.83
C LYS A 3 -1.40 55.35 -0.87
N LYS A 4 -1.28 55.66 0.42
CA LYS A 4 -0.75 54.72 1.43
C LYS A 4 -1.71 53.56 1.69
N LEU A 5 -3.01 53.83 1.76
CA LEU A 5 -4.04 52.79 2.00
C LEU A 5 -4.13 51.83 0.80
N MET A 6 -3.92 52.32 -0.42
CA MET A 6 -3.92 51.51 -1.63
C MET A 6 -2.67 50.62 -1.75
N GLN A 7 -1.52 51.06 -1.24
CA GLN A 7 -0.31 50.25 -1.19
C GLN A 7 -0.42 49.12 -0.12
N PHE A 8 -1.06 49.38 1.04
CA PHE A 8 -1.31 48.35 2.03
C PHE A 8 -2.24 47.26 1.49
N LYS A 9 -3.37 47.64 0.85
CA LYS A 9 -4.30 46.67 0.26
C LYS A 9 -3.65 45.80 -0.85
N LYS A 10 -2.77 46.37 -1.68
CA LYS A 10 -2.03 45.60 -2.69
C LYS A 10 -1.03 44.60 -2.08
N LYS A 11 -0.39 44.97 -0.97
CA LYS A 11 0.54 44.09 -0.26
C LYS A 11 -0.18 42.94 0.43
N ASP A 12 -1.36 43.19 1.01
CA ASP A 12 -2.18 42.16 1.65
C ASP A 12 -2.74 41.17 0.63
N ILE A 13 -3.15 41.62 -0.55
CA ILE A 13 -3.60 40.76 -1.66
C ILE A 13 -2.43 39.89 -2.16
N PHE A 14 -1.27 40.48 -2.38
CA PHE A 14 -0.08 39.76 -2.86
C PHE A 14 0.41 38.70 -1.84
N LEU A 15 0.34 38.97 -0.56
CA LEU A 15 0.69 38.00 0.49
C LEU A 15 -0.31 36.84 0.57
N ARG A 16 -1.61 37.12 0.39
CA ARG A 16 -2.65 36.09 0.31
C ARG A 16 -2.48 35.19 -0.91
N GLU A 17 -2.20 35.77 -2.07
CA GLU A 17 -1.95 35.00 -3.31
C GLU A 17 -0.71 34.09 -3.14
N GLN A 18 0.34 34.54 -2.44
CA GLN A 18 1.51 33.69 -2.14
C GLN A 18 1.19 32.57 -1.11
N GLU A 19 0.40 32.87 -0.09
CA GLU A 19 -0.04 31.86 0.88
C GLU A 19 -0.92 30.78 0.22
N GLU A 20 -1.84 31.18 -0.68
CA GLU A 20 -2.70 30.28 -1.46
C GLU A 20 -1.89 29.43 -2.45
N GLU A 21 -0.86 29.98 -3.10
CA GLU A 21 0.06 29.25 -3.99
C GLU A 21 0.94 28.25 -3.20
N GLU A 22 1.42 28.62 -2.01
CA GLU A 22 2.21 27.72 -1.14
C GLU A 22 1.34 26.60 -0.56
N GLU A 23 0.10 26.85 -0.13
CA GLU A 23 -0.84 25.82 0.33
C GLU A 23 -1.20 24.86 -0.81
N ASN A 24 -1.42 25.38 -2.02
CA ASN A 24 -1.76 24.55 -3.17
C ASN A 24 -0.59 23.66 -3.60
N THR A 25 0.62 24.20 -3.62
CA THR A 25 1.86 23.45 -3.93
C THR A 25 2.16 22.37 -2.86
N GLN A 26 1.87 22.63 -1.59
CA GLN A 26 2.02 21.66 -0.52
C GLN A 26 0.95 20.55 -0.58
N SER A 27 -0.28 20.89 -0.96
CA SER A 27 -1.35 19.90 -1.14
C SER A 27 -1.08 18.98 -2.33
N GLU A 28 -0.65 19.49 -3.48
CA GLU A 28 -0.26 18.69 -4.65
C GLU A 28 0.93 17.77 -4.38
N ASN A 29 1.95 18.24 -3.65
CA ASN A 29 3.09 17.42 -3.24
C ASN A 29 2.72 16.32 -2.23
N ASN A 30 1.74 16.56 -1.36
CA ASN A 30 1.25 15.56 -0.42
C ASN A 30 0.36 14.52 -1.12
N GLU A 31 -0.47 14.90 -2.07
CA GLU A 31 -1.29 13.99 -2.87
C GLU A 31 -0.42 13.09 -3.76
N SER A 32 0.62 13.63 -4.40
CA SER A 32 1.54 12.84 -5.22
C SER A 32 2.34 11.82 -4.39
N LYS A 33 2.78 12.17 -3.18
CA LYS A 33 3.41 11.25 -2.23
C LYS A 33 2.46 10.19 -1.70
N SER A 34 1.21 10.55 -1.43
CA SER A 34 0.16 9.66 -0.99
C SER A 34 -0.16 8.62 -2.07
N SER A 35 -0.39 9.05 -3.29
CA SER A 35 -0.62 8.20 -4.46
C SER A 35 0.54 7.23 -4.72
N SER A 36 1.80 7.67 -4.57
CA SER A 36 2.97 6.81 -4.72
C SER A 36 3.01 5.69 -3.67
N GLY A 37 2.77 6.00 -2.40
CA GLY A 37 2.83 5.00 -1.32
C GLY A 37 1.77 3.90 -1.46
N PHE A 38 0.53 4.26 -1.82
CA PHE A 38 -0.52 3.28 -2.08
C PHE A 38 -0.21 2.41 -3.29
N LYS A 39 0.22 3.01 -4.41
CA LYS A 39 0.63 2.28 -5.62
C LYS A 39 1.76 1.28 -5.34
N ASP A 40 2.78 1.68 -4.58
CA ASP A 40 3.89 0.81 -4.19
C ASP A 40 3.38 -0.40 -3.40
N MET A 41 2.48 -0.15 -2.44
CA MET A 41 1.86 -1.21 -1.61
C MET A 41 1.08 -2.21 -2.46
N VAL A 42 0.16 -1.75 -3.30
CA VAL A 42 -0.68 -2.67 -4.09
C VAL A 42 0.11 -3.37 -5.19
N SER A 43 1.16 -2.77 -5.75
CA SER A 43 2.07 -3.43 -6.68
C SER A 43 2.75 -4.65 -6.05
N ILE A 44 3.22 -4.51 -4.81
CA ILE A 44 3.86 -5.60 -4.07
C ILE A 44 2.83 -6.64 -3.65
N LEU A 45 1.63 -6.24 -3.25
CA LEU A 45 0.56 -7.17 -2.87
C LEU A 45 0.08 -8.00 -4.07
N LEU A 46 -0.13 -7.41 -5.25
CA LEU A 46 -0.43 -8.14 -6.48
C LEU A 46 0.68 -9.16 -6.81
N HIS A 47 1.94 -8.75 -6.72
CA HIS A 47 3.07 -9.65 -6.94
C HIS A 47 3.12 -10.78 -5.91
N SER A 48 2.69 -10.53 -4.66
CA SER A 48 2.76 -11.51 -3.57
C SER A 48 1.94 -12.78 -3.84
N GLN A 49 0.85 -12.67 -4.59
CA GLN A 49 0.07 -13.82 -5.06
C GLN A 49 0.96 -14.79 -5.86
N THR A 50 1.63 -14.29 -6.88
CA THR A 50 2.54 -15.08 -7.74
C THR A 50 3.74 -15.60 -6.95
N GLN A 51 4.36 -14.77 -6.13
CA GLN A 51 5.52 -15.16 -5.33
C GLN A 51 5.20 -16.29 -4.34
N VAL A 52 4.09 -16.18 -3.64
CA VAL A 52 3.68 -17.21 -2.67
C VAL A 52 3.21 -18.48 -3.38
N HIS A 53 2.62 -18.37 -4.56
CA HIS A 53 2.30 -19.55 -5.39
C HIS A 53 3.59 -20.29 -5.83
N ILE A 54 4.66 -19.56 -6.17
CA ILE A 54 5.98 -20.18 -6.44
C ILE A 54 6.50 -20.92 -5.21
N PHE A 55 6.48 -20.30 -4.03
CA PHE A 55 6.87 -20.97 -2.77
C PHE A 55 6.02 -22.20 -2.48
N HIS A 56 4.71 -22.16 -2.71
CA HIS A 56 3.78 -23.27 -2.59
C HIS A 56 4.13 -24.44 -3.49
N LEU A 57 4.56 -24.18 -4.72
CA LEU A 57 4.94 -25.22 -5.69
C LEU A 57 6.31 -25.85 -5.37
N GLN A 58 7.18 -25.16 -4.65
CA GLN A 58 8.56 -25.58 -4.39
C GLN A 58 8.77 -26.18 -2.98
N THR A 59 7.88 -25.91 -2.01
CA THR A 59 8.01 -26.49 -0.67
C THR A 59 7.77 -28.01 -0.70
N LYS A 60 8.47 -28.73 0.20
CA LYS A 60 8.29 -30.17 0.41
C LYS A 60 7.45 -30.51 1.63
N SER A 61 7.03 -29.50 2.40
CA SER A 61 6.17 -29.66 3.57
C SER A 61 4.70 -29.53 3.19
N TYR A 62 3.88 -30.53 3.48
CA TYR A 62 2.46 -30.51 3.20
C TYR A 62 1.72 -29.40 3.97
N SER A 63 2.05 -29.21 5.26
CA SER A 63 1.44 -28.16 6.09
C SER A 63 1.76 -26.76 5.54
N GLU A 64 3.00 -26.55 5.14
CA GLU A 64 3.44 -25.30 4.51
C GLU A 64 2.76 -25.08 3.15
N HIS A 65 2.70 -26.10 2.31
CA HIS A 65 1.98 -26.11 1.04
C HIS A 65 0.52 -25.67 1.24
N LYS A 66 -0.19 -26.22 2.24
CA LYS A 66 -1.58 -25.83 2.53
C LYS A 66 -1.71 -24.43 3.11
N ALA A 67 -0.78 -23.96 3.94
CA ALA A 67 -0.76 -22.61 4.45
C ALA A 67 -0.58 -21.56 3.34
N LEU A 68 0.36 -21.82 2.43
CA LEU A 68 0.64 -20.96 1.28
C LEU A 68 -0.49 -20.97 0.26
N GLN A 69 -1.17 -22.12 0.06
CA GLN A 69 -2.37 -22.23 -0.77
C GLN A 69 -3.45 -21.26 -0.27
N GLY A 70 -3.77 -21.30 1.01
CA GLY A 70 -4.79 -20.41 1.58
C GLY A 70 -4.48 -18.93 1.43
N TYR A 71 -3.19 -18.57 1.39
CA TYR A 71 -2.79 -17.19 1.15
C TYR A 71 -2.99 -16.78 -0.32
N TYR A 72 -2.39 -17.49 -1.29
CA TYR A 72 -2.46 -17.03 -2.69
C TYR A 72 -3.86 -17.11 -3.28
N GLU A 73 -4.71 -18.01 -2.79
CA GLU A 73 -6.13 -18.07 -3.16
C GLU A 73 -6.95 -16.93 -2.54
N GLY A 74 -6.59 -16.49 -1.33
CA GLY A 74 -7.33 -15.42 -0.62
C GLY A 74 -6.89 -14.01 -0.95
N ILE A 75 -5.61 -13.80 -1.24
CA ILE A 75 -5.05 -12.44 -1.43
C ILE A 75 -5.59 -11.75 -2.68
N ASP A 76 -5.86 -12.49 -3.74
CA ASP A 76 -6.32 -11.98 -5.03
C ASP A 76 -7.58 -11.12 -4.89
N VAL A 77 -8.62 -11.69 -4.32
CA VAL A 77 -9.92 -11.01 -4.10
C VAL A 77 -9.78 -9.82 -3.16
N LEU A 78 -8.94 -9.92 -2.12
CA LEU A 78 -8.75 -8.83 -1.16
C LEU A 78 -8.04 -7.64 -1.78
N VAL A 79 -7.02 -7.88 -2.58
CA VAL A 79 -6.25 -6.81 -3.25
C VAL A 79 -7.04 -6.18 -4.38
N ASP A 80 -7.80 -6.97 -5.13
CA ASP A 80 -8.70 -6.48 -6.17
C ASP A 80 -9.73 -5.51 -5.58
N GLY A 81 -10.47 -5.91 -4.55
CA GLY A 81 -11.43 -5.05 -3.87
C GLY A 81 -10.81 -3.80 -3.24
N LEU A 82 -9.60 -3.90 -2.70
CA LEU A 82 -8.84 -2.76 -2.16
C LEU A 82 -8.49 -1.74 -3.25
N ILE A 83 -8.00 -2.21 -4.41
CA ILE A 83 -7.64 -1.37 -5.56
C ILE A 83 -8.89 -0.71 -6.13
N GLU A 84 -9.98 -1.45 -6.35
CA GLU A 84 -11.24 -0.91 -6.86
C GLU A 84 -11.80 0.18 -5.94
N SER A 85 -11.79 -0.04 -4.63
CA SER A 85 -12.24 0.95 -3.64
C SER A 85 -11.41 2.23 -3.67
N TYR A 86 -10.10 2.10 -3.82
CA TYR A 86 -9.21 3.24 -3.97
C TYR A 86 -9.45 3.99 -5.28
N GLN A 87 -9.51 3.29 -6.40
CA GLN A 87 -9.73 3.88 -7.72
C GLN A 87 -11.12 4.54 -7.84
N GLY A 88 -12.14 3.96 -7.19
CA GLY A 88 -13.47 4.57 -7.11
C GLY A 88 -13.50 5.87 -6.31
N LYS A 89 -12.60 6.04 -5.34
CA LYS A 89 -12.47 7.25 -4.51
C LYS A 89 -11.58 8.32 -5.16
N TYR A 90 -10.49 7.91 -5.80
CA TYR A 90 -9.44 8.80 -6.33
C TYR A 90 -9.41 8.74 -7.86
N ASP A 91 -8.48 7.97 -8.41
CA ASP A 91 -8.31 7.80 -9.87
C ASP A 91 -7.64 6.46 -10.17
N VAL A 92 -7.66 6.06 -11.45
CA VAL A 92 -7.08 4.82 -11.93
C VAL A 92 -5.56 4.81 -11.72
N ILE A 93 -5.06 3.75 -11.07
CA ILE A 93 -3.63 3.55 -10.86
C ILE A 93 -3.00 3.07 -12.16
N THR A 94 -1.96 3.76 -12.58
CA THR A 94 -1.15 3.41 -13.76
C THR A 94 0.30 3.18 -13.35
N GLN A 95 1.10 2.51 -14.23
CA GLN A 95 2.53 2.28 -14.02
C GLN A 95 2.83 1.51 -12.74
N TYR A 96 2.18 0.34 -12.55
CA TYR A 96 2.48 -0.57 -11.45
C TYR A 96 3.97 -0.97 -11.46
N ASN A 97 4.54 -1.13 -10.27
CA ASN A 97 5.95 -1.49 -10.13
C ASN A 97 6.18 -2.97 -10.52
N SER A 98 7.27 -3.23 -11.23
CA SER A 98 7.73 -4.60 -11.49
C SER A 98 8.52 -5.12 -10.29
N VAL A 99 8.19 -6.33 -9.84
CA VAL A 99 8.87 -7.02 -8.74
C VAL A 99 9.41 -8.36 -9.23
N LYS A 100 10.65 -8.71 -8.84
CA LYS A 100 11.30 -9.95 -9.26
C LYS A 100 10.89 -11.11 -8.34
N ASN A 101 10.60 -12.28 -8.96
CA ASN A 101 10.34 -13.50 -8.22
C ASN A 101 11.61 -14.10 -7.61
N GLU A 102 11.45 -14.76 -6.47
CA GLU A 102 12.48 -15.52 -5.77
C GLU A 102 12.08 -17.00 -5.64
N ASP A 103 13.08 -17.88 -5.69
CA ASP A 103 12.89 -19.31 -5.40
C ASP A 103 12.75 -19.57 -3.91
N TYR A 104 12.00 -20.61 -3.58
CA TYR A 104 11.90 -21.14 -2.21
C TYR A 104 13.23 -21.70 -1.73
N LYS A 105 13.63 -21.37 -0.51
CA LYS A 105 14.84 -21.87 0.15
C LYS A 105 14.53 -22.57 1.48
N SER A 106 13.64 -21.99 2.27
CA SER A 106 13.25 -22.54 3.58
C SER A 106 11.98 -21.87 4.12
N ASN A 107 11.35 -22.49 5.10
CA ASN A 107 10.21 -21.93 5.85
C ASN A 107 10.57 -20.57 6.51
N GLU A 108 11.79 -20.43 7.03
CA GLU A 108 12.26 -19.19 7.65
C GLU A 108 12.34 -18.04 6.63
N GLN A 109 12.75 -18.31 5.38
CA GLN A 109 12.72 -17.34 4.30
C GLN A 109 11.27 -16.87 4.02
N VAL A 110 10.34 -17.80 3.93
CA VAL A 110 8.92 -17.51 3.68
C VAL A 110 8.32 -16.68 4.81
N ILE A 111 8.58 -17.03 6.06
CA ILE A 111 8.14 -16.25 7.23
C ILE A 111 8.74 -14.83 7.18
N LYS A 112 10.02 -14.70 6.83
CA LYS A 112 10.67 -13.39 6.68
C LYS A 112 10.04 -12.56 5.56
N TYR A 113 9.65 -13.18 4.45
CA TYR A 113 8.94 -12.55 3.36
C TYR A 113 7.60 -11.96 3.83
N PHE A 114 6.77 -12.72 4.54
CA PHE A 114 5.50 -12.24 5.07
C PHE A 114 5.67 -11.11 6.08
N LYS A 115 6.67 -11.17 6.94
CA LYS A 115 6.99 -10.06 7.87
C LYS A 115 7.42 -8.80 7.13
N ALA A 116 8.13 -8.93 6.02
CA ALA A 116 8.50 -7.80 5.18
C ALA A 116 7.27 -7.18 4.49
N LEU A 117 6.31 -8.01 4.03
CA LEU A 117 5.02 -7.54 3.52
C LEU A 117 4.25 -6.73 4.57
N ASP A 118 4.12 -7.25 5.78
CA ASP A 118 3.42 -6.58 6.88
C ASP A 118 4.06 -5.22 7.22
N THR A 119 5.39 -5.18 7.32
CA THR A 119 6.14 -3.93 7.54
C THR A 119 5.94 -2.93 6.40
N MET A 120 5.91 -3.40 5.16
CA MET A 120 5.68 -2.56 3.98
C MET A 120 4.26 -1.98 3.99
N ILE A 121 3.26 -2.77 4.38
CA ILE A 121 1.87 -2.30 4.53
C ILE A 121 1.81 -1.20 5.60
N GLU A 122 2.36 -1.43 6.79
CA GLU A 122 2.38 -0.44 7.88
C GLU A 122 3.03 0.89 7.47
N LYS A 123 4.09 0.82 6.66
CA LYS A 123 4.76 2.01 6.14
C LYS A 123 3.86 2.81 5.19
N ASN A 124 3.14 2.12 4.31
CA ASN A 124 2.42 2.75 3.19
C ASN A 124 0.93 3.00 3.48
N ARG A 125 0.30 2.32 4.46
CA ARG A 125 -1.11 2.53 4.82
C ARG A 125 -1.43 3.99 5.20
N LYS A 126 -0.45 4.75 5.67
CA LYS A 126 -0.57 6.16 6.01
C LYS A 126 -0.84 7.06 4.80
N SER A 127 -0.66 6.53 3.59
CA SER A 127 -0.93 7.24 2.33
C SER A 127 -2.44 7.38 2.03
N VAL A 128 -3.31 6.67 2.72
CA VAL A 128 -4.78 6.78 2.60
C VAL A 128 -5.39 7.06 3.96
N LYS A 129 -6.48 7.82 4.00
CA LYS A 129 -7.14 8.26 5.25
C LYS A 129 -8.53 7.66 5.45
N GLU A 130 -9.14 7.16 4.38
CA GLU A 130 -10.49 6.64 4.38
C GLU A 130 -10.59 5.36 5.23
N SER A 131 -11.47 5.37 6.21
CA SER A 131 -11.65 4.24 7.14
C SER A 131 -12.03 2.94 6.44
N PHE A 132 -12.84 3.00 5.38
CA PHE A 132 -13.22 1.81 4.61
C PHE A 132 -12.05 1.20 3.84
N ILE A 133 -11.11 2.00 3.33
CA ILE A 133 -9.86 1.52 2.71
C ILE A 133 -8.92 0.96 3.79
N GLN A 134 -8.80 1.63 4.95
CA GLN A 134 -8.03 1.12 6.09
C GLN A 134 -8.54 -0.23 6.58
N ASN A 135 -9.85 -0.44 6.66
CA ASN A 135 -10.45 -1.72 7.04
C ASN A 135 -10.10 -2.85 6.04
N GLN A 136 -10.05 -2.55 4.75
CA GLN A 136 -9.62 -3.52 3.74
C GLN A 136 -8.13 -3.87 3.86
N ILE A 137 -7.29 -2.88 4.17
CA ILE A 137 -5.87 -3.10 4.48
C ILE A 137 -5.73 -3.99 5.72
N ASP A 138 -6.51 -3.76 6.78
CA ASP A 138 -6.52 -4.60 7.97
C ASP A 138 -6.88 -6.07 7.63
N THR A 139 -7.84 -6.30 6.73
CA THR A 139 -8.21 -7.66 6.27
C THR A 139 -7.05 -8.34 5.53
N VAL A 140 -6.29 -7.61 4.71
CA VAL A 140 -5.06 -8.13 4.08
C VAL A 140 -4.03 -8.52 5.15
N GLN A 141 -3.82 -7.69 6.17
CA GLN A 141 -2.91 -7.99 7.28
C GLN A 141 -3.38 -9.19 8.12
N GLU A 142 -4.67 -9.37 8.34
CA GLU A 142 -5.23 -10.56 8.99
C GLU A 142 -4.89 -11.84 8.22
N LEU A 143 -5.01 -11.85 6.88
CA LEU A 143 -4.62 -12.98 6.04
C LEU A 143 -3.13 -13.28 6.16
N ILE A 144 -2.26 -12.24 6.11
CA ILE A 144 -0.81 -12.37 6.30
C ILE A 144 -0.49 -12.99 7.65
N ASN A 145 -1.04 -12.45 8.74
CA ASN A 145 -0.77 -12.91 10.10
C ASN A 145 -1.30 -14.32 10.35
N SER A 146 -2.48 -14.67 9.83
CA SER A 146 -3.02 -16.03 9.87
C SER A 146 -2.09 -17.04 9.14
N THR A 147 -1.53 -16.64 7.99
CA THR A 147 -0.57 -17.46 7.26
C THR A 147 0.73 -17.64 8.02
N VAL A 148 1.28 -16.58 8.60
CA VAL A 148 2.47 -16.65 9.45
C VAL A 148 2.24 -17.55 10.65
N TYR A 149 1.07 -17.50 11.29
CA TYR A 149 0.70 -18.42 12.37
C TYR A 149 0.81 -19.88 11.92
N LYS A 150 0.19 -20.23 10.79
CA LYS A 150 0.23 -21.61 10.25
C LYS A 150 1.66 -22.07 9.94
N LEU A 151 2.46 -21.21 9.30
CA LEU A 151 3.86 -21.50 8.96
C LEU A 151 4.77 -21.69 10.19
N ARG A 152 4.44 -21.04 11.31
CA ARG A 152 5.25 -21.12 12.54
C ARG A 152 4.88 -22.28 13.45
N PHE A 153 3.60 -22.59 13.54
CA PHE A 153 3.09 -23.44 14.61
C PHE A 153 2.39 -24.72 14.14
N LEU A 154 1.94 -24.79 12.89
CA LEU A 154 1.28 -25.97 12.34
C LEU A 154 2.26 -26.73 11.42
N LYS A 155 2.86 -27.79 11.94
CA LYS A 155 3.83 -28.64 11.22
C LYS A 155 3.22 -29.98 10.84
#